data_3a1057ed70a006b5d763d60e8b16fbbf
#
_entry.id   3a1057ed70a006b5d763d60e8b16fbbf
#
_cell.length_a   1.000
_cell.length_b   1.000
_cell.length_c   1.000
_cell.angle_alpha   90.00
_cell.angle_beta   90.00
_cell.angle_gamma   90.00
#
_symmetry.space_group_name_H-M   'P 1'
#
loop_
_entity.id
_entity.type
_entity.pdbx_description
1 polymer ?
#
loop_
_entity_poly.entity_id
_entity_poly.type
_entity_poly.pdbx_seq_one_letter_code
_entity_poly.pdbx_strand_id
1 'polypeptide(L)'
;MTIDLHCDLLGCVEQEPKLHFEHPDTNCSIPQLLQGGVRLQTLAVAAITCPGSTGVTQRQVALYQKLLKEYPSVAPYSAYHPTSEKLHCIFAIENASGLLEEGEPFEEALKRFEAYQAVEKILYVSLTWNQENRFGGGNASAVGLKRDGELFLEYLEGKGVAIDLSHTSDALAHDILNYIDKKGLHLIPIASHSNFRSIKDIPRNLPNTLAQEIIKRGGMIGINFVRRFVGEGPQDFLDHIHHGLALGGEDALCLGSDFYGGIDIPFSLLPERSLPVFQEDYSNASCYPRFLELLRSVFPERVVQKISYENAYKHITANISL
;
A
#
# COMPACT_ATOMS: atom_id res chain seq x y z
N MET A 1 -9.73 16.82 2.72
CA MET A 1 -9.92 15.54 2.01
C MET A 1 -8.63 14.77 2.03
N THR A 2 -8.72 13.46 2.14
CA THR A 2 -7.55 12.58 2.23
C THR A 2 -7.73 11.40 1.28
N ILE A 3 -6.66 11.02 0.58
CA ILE A 3 -6.51 9.73 -0.11
C ILE A 3 -5.40 8.98 0.60
N ASP A 4 -5.66 7.73 0.95
CA ASP A 4 -4.69 6.85 1.59
C ASP A 4 -4.43 5.62 0.74
N LEU A 5 -3.16 5.37 0.44
CA LEU A 5 -2.74 4.35 -0.50
C LEU A 5 -2.70 2.94 0.09
N HIS A 6 -2.84 2.78 1.42
CA HIS A 6 -2.73 1.44 2.02
C HIS A 6 -3.35 1.34 3.42
N CYS A 7 -4.22 0.36 3.62
CA CYS A 7 -4.57 -0.18 4.92
C CYS A 7 -5.06 -1.64 4.82
N ASP A 8 -4.97 -2.38 5.93
CA ASP A 8 -5.26 -3.82 6.00
C ASP A 8 -6.66 -4.17 6.54
N LEU A 9 -7.66 -3.32 6.32
CA LEU A 9 -9.01 -3.55 6.84
C LEU A 9 -9.57 -4.91 6.48
N LEU A 10 -9.35 -5.37 5.23
CA LEU A 10 -9.84 -6.67 4.77
C LEU A 10 -9.12 -7.82 5.47
N GLY A 11 -7.80 -7.70 5.67
CA GLY A 11 -6.99 -8.66 6.40
C GLY A 11 -7.37 -8.75 7.87
N CYS A 12 -7.62 -7.61 8.53
CA CYS A 12 -8.07 -7.58 9.92
C CYS A 12 -9.38 -8.35 10.11
N VAL A 13 -10.37 -8.10 9.25
CA VAL A 13 -11.69 -8.75 9.34
C VAL A 13 -11.64 -10.22 8.91
N GLU A 14 -10.71 -10.61 8.02
CA GLU A 14 -10.54 -11.98 7.58
C GLU A 14 -9.91 -12.86 8.66
N GLN A 15 -8.88 -12.32 9.37
CA GLN A 15 -8.09 -13.11 10.31
C GLN A 15 -8.72 -13.22 11.70
N GLU A 16 -9.44 -12.18 12.17
CA GLU A 16 -10.02 -12.17 13.53
C GLU A 16 -11.56 -12.13 13.45
N PRO A 17 -12.24 -13.25 13.76
CA PRO A 17 -13.71 -13.37 13.64
C PRO A 17 -14.53 -12.38 14.46
N LYS A 18 -13.91 -11.73 15.47
CA LYS A 18 -14.58 -10.73 16.32
C LYS A 18 -14.57 -9.35 15.66
N LEU A 19 -13.66 -9.13 14.70
CA LEU A 19 -13.58 -7.86 14.00
C LEU A 19 -14.61 -7.78 12.87
N HIS A 20 -15.08 -6.58 12.64
CA HIS A 20 -15.95 -6.22 11.54
C HIS A 20 -15.54 -4.82 11.01
N PHE A 21 -16.09 -4.40 9.89
CA PHE A 21 -15.67 -3.18 9.20
C PHE A 21 -15.84 -1.88 10.00
N GLU A 22 -16.60 -1.89 11.10
CA GLU A 22 -16.77 -0.74 11.99
C GLU A 22 -16.03 -0.92 13.33
N HIS A 23 -15.34 -2.05 13.55
CA HIS A 23 -14.67 -2.31 14.81
C HIS A 23 -13.44 -1.40 14.98
N PRO A 24 -13.35 -0.62 16.08
CA PRO A 24 -12.28 0.36 16.24
C PRO A 24 -10.88 -0.26 16.33
N ASP A 25 -10.76 -1.50 16.79
CA ASP A 25 -9.47 -2.18 16.95
C ASP A 25 -8.81 -2.52 15.60
N THR A 26 -9.52 -2.37 14.45
CA THR A 26 -8.89 -2.48 13.13
C THR A 26 -7.96 -1.30 12.82
N ASN A 27 -8.05 -0.20 13.57
CA ASN A 27 -7.36 1.08 13.36
C ASN A 27 -7.66 1.79 12.00
N CYS A 28 -8.40 1.16 11.12
CA CYS A 28 -8.87 1.68 9.82
C CYS A 28 -10.34 1.34 9.55
N SER A 29 -11.16 1.27 10.61
CA SER A 29 -12.59 1.02 10.46
C SER A 29 -13.31 2.11 9.64
N ILE A 30 -14.46 1.79 9.03
CA ILE A 30 -15.25 2.75 8.26
C ILE A 30 -15.51 4.06 9.04
N PRO A 31 -15.94 4.02 10.32
CA PRO A 31 -16.10 5.25 11.11
C PRO A 31 -14.81 6.05 11.26
N GLN A 32 -13.66 5.38 11.50
CA GLN A 32 -12.36 6.05 11.64
C GLN A 32 -11.91 6.68 10.32
N LEU A 33 -12.06 5.99 9.19
CA LEU A 33 -11.75 6.53 7.86
C LEU A 33 -12.60 7.75 7.52
N LEU A 34 -13.92 7.67 7.75
CA LEU A 34 -14.83 8.80 7.51
C LEU A 34 -14.52 9.99 8.45
N GLN A 35 -14.25 9.73 9.73
CA GLN A 35 -13.85 10.75 10.71
C GLN A 35 -12.50 11.39 10.32
N GLY A 36 -11.58 10.60 9.75
CA GLY A 36 -10.31 11.07 9.19
C GLY A 36 -10.44 11.89 7.91
N GLY A 37 -11.66 12.02 7.35
CA GLY A 37 -11.89 12.73 6.10
C GLY A 37 -11.36 12.00 4.87
N VAL A 38 -11.17 10.68 4.97
CA VAL A 38 -10.73 9.85 3.84
C VAL A 38 -11.86 9.75 2.81
N ARG A 39 -11.55 10.02 1.55
CA ARG A 39 -12.49 9.95 0.42
C ARG A 39 -12.19 8.83 -0.54
N LEU A 40 -10.92 8.42 -0.61
CA LEU A 40 -10.51 7.24 -1.34
C LEU A 40 -9.48 6.47 -0.50
N GLN A 41 -9.78 5.22 -0.22
CA GLN A 41 -8.92 4.30 0.52
C GLN A 41 -8.53 3.12 -0.37
N THR A 42 -7.24 2.85 -0.45
CA THR A 42 -6.78 1.58 -1.01
C THR A 42 -6.82 0.51 0.05
N LEU A 43 -7.59 -0.54 -0.20
CA LEU A 43 -7.72 -1.71 0.67
C LEU A 43 -6.79 -2.81 0.16
N ALA A 44 -5.80 -3.18 0.95
CA ALA A 44 -4.92 -4.28 0.63
C ALA A 44 -5.65 -5.62 0.71
N VAL A 45 -5.48 -6.44 -0.34
CA VAL A 45 -5.76 -7.87 -0.34
C VAL A 45 -4.42 -8.54 -0.13
N ALA A 46 -4.15 -8.94 1.11
CA ALA A 46 -2.84 -9.34 1.58
C ALA A 46 -2.80 -10.79 2.05
N ALA A 47 -1.70 -11.48 1.78
CA ALA A 47 -1.47 -12.82 2.31
C ALA A 47 0.01 -13.04 2.65
N ILE A 48 0.26 -13.77 3.73
CA ILE A 48 1.61 -14.28 4.04
C ILE A 48 1.93 -15.41 3.06
N THR A 49 3.19 -15.51 2.65
CA THR A 49 3.67 -16.60 1.78
C THR A 49 3.64 -17.93 2.53
N CYS A 50 2.60 -18.72 2.29
CA CYS A 50 2.40 -20.06 2.89
C CYS A 50 1.37 -20.85 2.07
N PRO A 51 1.26 -22.18 2.27
CA PRO A 51 0.15 -22.95 1.72
C PRO A 51 -1.20 -22.38 2.17
N GLY A 52 -2.13 -22.19 1.24
CA GLY A 52 -3.44 -21.59 1.48
C GLY A 52 -3.50 -20.06 1.29
N SER A 53 -2.39 -19.40 0.93
CA SER A 53 -2.34 -17.95 0.72
C SER A 53 -3.37 -17.45 -0.31
N THR A 54 -3.60 -18.20 -1.39
CA THR A 54 -4.60 -17.87 -2.41
C THR A 54 -6.03 -17.93 -1.87
N GLY A 55 -6.32 -18.84 -0.95
CA GLY A 55 -7.60 -18.91 -0.25
C GLY A 55 -7.84 -17.72 0.68
N VAL A 56 -6.79 -17.22 1.35
CA VAL A 56 -6.86 -16.02 2.18
C VAL A 56 -7.29 -14.82 1.34
N THR A 57 -6.60 -14.55 0.24
CA THR A 57 -6.94 -13.41 -0.63
C THR A 57 -8.33 -13.55 -1.26
N GLN A 58 -8.74 -14.75 -1.63
CA GLN A 58 -10.09 -14.99 -2.14
C GLN A 58 -11.17 -14.62 -1.10
N ARG A 59 -10.97 -14.94 0.18
CA ARG A 59 -11.88 -14.55 1.26
C ARG A 59 -11.91 -13.03 1.46
N GLN A 60 -10.77 -12.35 1.37
CA GLN A 60 -10.69 -10.89 1.46
C GLN A 60 -11.43 -10.20 0.30
N VAL A 61 -11.33 -10.73 -0.92
CA VAL A 61 -12.11 -10.22 -2.08
C VAL A 61 -13.61 -10.42 -1.83
N ALA A 62 -14.04 -11.55 -1.28
CA ALA A 62 -15.45 -11.76 -0.91
C ALA A 62 -15.90 -10.80 0.21
N LEU A 63 -15.03 -10.48 1.17
CA LEU A 63 -15.29 -9.46 2.20
C LEU A 63 -15.45 -8.05 1.60
N TYR A 64 -14.67 -7.69 0.60
CA TYR A 64 -14.87 -6.43 -0.12
C TYR A 64 -16.24 -6.34 -0.79
N GLN A 65 -16.68 -7.39 -1.47
CA GLN A 65 -18.01 -7.43 -2.05
C GLN A 65 -19.11 -7.29 -0.99
N LYS A 66 -18.91 -7.93 0.17
CA LYS A 66 -19.80 -7.79 1.34
C LYS A 66 -19.81 -6.36 1.86
N LEU A 67 -18.65 -5.72 1.99
CA LEU A 67 -18.49 -4.33 2.40
C LEU A 67 -19.34 -3.39 1.55
N LEU A 68 -19.20 -3.46 0.23
CA LEU A 68 -19.97 -2.62 -0.70
C LEU A 68 -21.48 -2.86 -0.62
N LYS A 69 -21.90 -4.09 -0.35
CA LYS A 69 -23.32 -4.45 -0.26
C LYS A 69 -23.97 -4.00 1.04
N GLU A 70 -23.25 -4.08 2.16
CA GLU A 70 -23.82 -3.88 3.50
C GLU A 70 -23.65 -2.46 4.04
N TYR A 71 -22.71 -1.67 3.49
CA TYR A 71 -22.38 -0.33 3.99
C TYR A 71 -22.65 0.77 2.97
N PRO A 72 -23.83 1.41 3.02
CA PRO A 72 -24.21 2.46 2.04
C PRO A 72 -23.30 3.69 2.04
N SER A 73 -22.53 3.90 3.10
CA SER A 73 -21.51 4.94 3.22
C SER A 73 -20.23 4.65 2.44
N VAL A 74 -20.07 3.42 1.93
CA VAL A 74 -18.95 2.98 1.12
C VAL A 74 -19.38 2.80 -0.33
N ALA A 75 -18.48 3.06 -1.27
CA ALA A 75 -18.72 2.88 -2.70
C ALA A 75 -17.43 2.39 -3.41
N PRO A 76 -17.55 1.71 -4.56
CA PRO A 76 -16.39 1.30 -5.35
C PRO A 76 -15.69 2.52 -5.97
N TYR A 77 -14.40 2.35 -6.34
CA TYR A 77 -13.65 3.39 -7.05
C TYR A 77 -14.34 3.80 -8.37
N SER A 78 -14.94 2.88 -9.10
CA SER A 78 -15.66 3.16 -10.34
C SER A 78 -16.79 4.20 -10.20
N ALA A 79 -17.27 4.45 -8.98
CA ALA A 79 -18.26 5.48 -8.66
C ALA A 79 -17.62 6.73 -8.01
N TYR A 80 -16.29 6.84 -8.01
CA TYR A 80 -15.58 7.92 -7.34
C TYR A 80 -15.84 9.26 -8.03
N HIS A 81 -16.17 10.25 -7.20
CA HIS A 81 -16.28 11.65 -7.62
C HIS A 81 -15.72 12.55 -6.50
N PRO A 82 -14.91 13.57 -6.81
CA PRO A 82 -14.26 14.42 -5.79
C PRO A 82 -15.22 15.09 -4.81
N THR A 83 -16.49 15.34 -5.19
CA THR A 83 -17.50 15.94 -4.33
C THR A 83 -18.32 14.91 -3.54
N SER A 84 -18.05 13.62 -3.69
CA SER A 84 -18.74 12.57 -2.95
C SER A 84 -18.37 12.62 -1.46
N GLU A 85 -19.36 12.48 -0.59
CA GLU A 85 -19.15 12.35 0.86
C GLU A 85 -18.91 10.91 1.29
N LYS A 86 -19.09 9.94 0.39
CA LYS A 86 -18.85 8.53 0.68
C LYS A 86 -17.36 8.23 0.75
N LEU A 87 -17.04 7.17 1.48
CA LEU A 87 -15.75 6.52 1.42
C LEU A 87 -15.72 5.66 0.14
N HIS A 88 -14.84 5.98 -0.79
CA HIS A 88 -14.60 5.14 -1.95
C HIS A 88 -13.43 4.21 -1.68
N CYS A 89 -13.50 3.00 -2.22
CA CYS A 89 -12.47 1.99 -2.03
C CYS A 89 -11.98 1.45 -3.38
N ILE A 90 -10.70 1.16 -3.46
CA ILE A 90 -10.02 0.51 -4.58
C ILE A 90 -9.15 -0.62 -4.02
N PHE A 91 -8.86 -1.65 -4.82
CA PHE A 91 -7.98 -2.75 -4.41
C PHE A 91 -6.50 -2.44 -4.55
N ALA A 92 -5.72 -3.15 -3.75
CA ALA A 92 -4.33 -3.47 -4.05
C ALA A 92 -4.06 -4.94 -3.69
N ILE A 93 -3.07 -5.53 -4.35
CA ILE A 93 -2.59 -6.87 -4.02
C ILE A 93 -1.25 -6.72 -3.33
N GLU A 94 -1.23 -7.03 -2.05
CA GLU A 94 -0.02 -7.07 -1.24
C GLU A 94 0.46 -8.50 -1.12
N ASN A 95 1.61 -8.78 -1.73
CA ASN A 95 2.20 -10.09 -1.89
C ASN A 95 1.51 -10.98 -2.95
N ALA A 96 2.16 -11.12 -4.11
CA ALA A 96 1.66 -11.95 -5.21
C ALA A 96 1.52 -13.46 -4.86
N SER A 97 2.01 -13.92 -3.70
CA SER A 97 1.67 -15.25 -3.16
C SER A 97 0.16 -15.43 -2.92
N GLY A 98 -0.59 -14.34 -2.79
CA GLY A 98 -2.05 -14.37 -2.77
C GLY A 98 -2.68 -14.70 -4.13
N LEU A 99 -1.91 -14.61 -5.21
CA LEU A 99 -2.34 -15.01 -6.56
C LEU A 99 -1.85 -16.39 -6.95
N LEU A 100 -0.73 -16.87 -6.37
CA LEU A 100 -0.07 -18.08 -6.83
C LEU A 100 0.72 -18.75 -5.71
N GLU A 101 0.35 -19.98 -5.38
CA GLU A 101 1.08 -20.80 -4.41
C GLU A 101 2.26 -21.54 -5.07
N GLU A 102 3.19 -21.98 -4.22
CA GLU A 102 4.28 -22.83 -4.67
C GLU A 102 3.75 -24.13 -5.33
N GLY A 103 4.31 -24.49 -6.49
CA GLY A 103 3.92 -25.69 -7.23
C GLY A 103 2.67 -25.53 -8.13
N GLU A 104 1.94 -24.43 -8.08
CA GLU A 104 0.85 -24.18 -9.04
C GLU A 104 1.41 -23.72 -10.40
N PRO A 105 0.71 -24.02 -11.52
CA PRO A 105 1.02 -23.43 -12.83
C PRO A 105 0.88 -21.91 -12.80
N PHE A 106 1.79 -21.19 -13.48
CA PHE A 106 1.81 -19.72 -13.47
C PHE A 106 0.49 -19.10 -13.96
N GLU A 107 -0.19 -19.77 -14.88
CA GLU A 107 -1.48 -19.34 -15.45
C GLU A 107 -2.58 -19.17 -14.40
N GLU A 108 -2.47 -19.82 -13.23
CA GLU A 108 -3.43 -19.65 -12.15
C GLU A 108 -3.33 -18.24 -11.51
N ALA A 109 -2.13 -17.64 -11.47
CA ALA A 109 -1.98 -16.25 -11.04
C ALA A 109 -2.75 -15.30 -11.96
N LEU A 110 -2.66 -15.52 -13.28
CA LEU A 110 -3.31 -14.67 -14.26
C LEU A 110 -4.84 -14.76 -14.15
N LYS A 111 -5.37 -15.97 -13.98
CA LYS A 111 -6.80 -16.19 -13.80
C LYS A 111 -7.34 -15.51 -12.53
N ARG A 112 -6.62 -15.64 -11.40
CA ARG A 112 -7.00 -15.00 -10.14
C ARG A 112 -6.91 -13.49 -10.23
N PHE A 113 -5.85 -12.95 -10.85
CA PHE A 113 -5.71 -11.52 -11.08
C PHE A 113 -6.90 -10.96 -11.89
N GLU A 114 -7.26 -11.59 -13.02
CA GLU A 114 -8.41 -11.18 -13.85
C GLU A 114 -9.72 -11.27 -13.07
N ALA A 115 -9.91 -12.33 -12.27
CA ALA A 115 -11.10 -12.49 -11.45
C ALA A 115 -11.23 -11.37 -10.40
N TYR A 116 -10.11 -10.96 -9.78
CA TYR A 116 -10.12 -9.88 -8.79
C TYR A 116 -10.30 -8.51 -9.45
N GLN A 117 -9.64 -8.28 -10.60
CA GLN A 117 -9.81 -7.05 -11.37
C GLN A 117 -11.24 -6.87 -11.91
N ALA A 118 -11.97 -7.96 -12.14
CA ALA A 118 -13.39 -7.92 -12.50
C ALA A 118 -14.31 -7.52 -11.34
N VAL A 119 -13.86 -7.66 -10.09
CA VAL A 119 -14.60 -7.20 -8.90
C VAL A 119 -14.38 -5.72 -8.66
N GLU A 120 -13.13 -5.26 -8.71
CA GLU A 120 -12.76 -3.87 -8.54
C GLU A 120 -11.42 -3.60 -9.25
N LYS A 121 -11.15 -2.35 -9.59
CA LYS A 121 -9.85 -1.92 -10.11
C LYS A 121 -8.75 -2.20 -9.08
N ILE A 122 -7.61 -2.68 -9.58
CA ILE A 122 -6.41 -2.91 -8.78
C ILE A 122 -5.47 -1.73 -9.00
N LEU A 123 -5.15 -0.99 -7.94
CA LEU A 123 -4.25 0.16 -8.02
C LEU A 123 -2.80 -0.28 -8.23
N TYR A 124 -2.36 -1.27 -7.45
CA TYR A 124 -1.00 -1.79 -7.53
C TYR A 124 -0.90 -3.25 -7.11
N VAL A 125 0.22 -3.86 -7.47
CA VAL A 125 0.62 -5.19 -6.98
C VAL A 125 2.03 -5.11 -6.39
N SER A 126 2.21 -5.62 -5.17
CA SER A 126 3.51 -5.94 -4.59
C SER A 126 3.85 -7.39 -4.90
N LEU A 127 5.03 -7.66 -5.48
CA LEU A 127 5.44 -9.05 -5.80
C LEU A 127 5.68 -9.88 -4.54
N THR A 128 6.12 -9.25 -3.46
CA THR A 128 6.49 -9.90 -2.19
C THR A 128 5.90 -9.16 -0.99
N TRP A 129 5.82 -9.87 0.13
CA TRP A 129 5.81 -9.30 1.47
C TRP A 129 7.24 -9.37 2.06
N ASN A 130 7.41 -9.54 3.36
CA ASN A 130 8.73 -9.52 4.00
C ASN A 130 9.65 -10.67 3.56
N GLN A 131 9.09 -11.82 3.21
CA GLN A 131 9.81 -13.04 2.89
C GLN A 131 10.02 -13.20 1.37
N GLU A 132 10.91 -14.10 1.01
CA GLU A 132 11.07 -14.59 -0.35
C GLU A 132 9.87 -15.44 -0.77
N ASN A 133 9.47 -15.32 -2.04
CA ASN A 133 8.48 -16.16 -2.70
C ASN A 133 8.91 -16.52 -4.13
N ARG A 134 8.01 -17.09 -4.95
CA ARG A 134 8.33 -17.46 -6.34
C ARG A 134 8.56 -16.26 -7.27
N PHE A 135 8.14 -15.03 -6.91
CA PHE A 135 8.30 -13.82 -7.73
C PHE A 135 9.61 -13.08 -7.44
N GLY A 136 10.12 -13.19 -6.20
CA GLY A 136 11.35 -12.48 -5.79
C GLY A 136 11.58 -12.50 -4.30
N GLY A 137 12.46 -11.61 -3.84
CA GLY A 137 12.83 -11.45 -2.43
C GLY A 137 12.14 -10.28 -1.75
N GLY A 138 11.52 -10.52 -0.58
CA GLY A 138 11.03 -9.46 0.29
C GLY A 138 12.16 -8.78 1.09
N ASN A 139 11.82 -7.72 1.86
CA ASN A 139 12.80 -6.91 2.59
C ASN A 139 13.59 -7.66 3.69
N ALA A 140 13.17 -8.87 4.07
CA ALA A 140 13.94 -9.77 4.94
C ALA A 140 14.88 -10.70 4.17
N SER A 141 15.05 -10.50 2.85
CA SER A 141 15.82 -11.31 1.93
C SER A 141 16.80 -10.43 1.13
N ALA A 142 17.80 -11.04 0.48
CA ALA A 142 18.68 -10.36 -0.48
C ALA A 142 18.44 -10.86 -1.93
N VAL A 143 17.38 -11.60 -2.15
CA VAL A 143 17.05 -12.20 -3.45
C VAL A 143 16.42 -11.16 -4.37
N GLY A 144 16.82 -11.16 -5.65
CA GLY A 144 16.29 -10.31 -6.70
C GLY A 144 15.04 -10.87 -7.37
N LEU A 145 14.77 -10.42 -8.60
CA LEU A 145 13.65 -10.83 -9.43
C LEU A 145 13.81 -12.27 -9.92
N LYS A 146 12.77 -13.07 -9.77
CA LYS A 146 12.70 -14.44 -10.25
C LYS A 146 11.87 -14.55 -11.53
N ARG A 147 11.93 -15.72 -12.16
CA ARG A 147 11.27 -15.96 -13.46
C ARG A 147 9.76 -15.68 -13.44
N ASP A 148 9.03 -16.10 -12.40
CA ASP A 148 7.60 -15.82 -12.30
C ASP A 148 7.32 -14.33 -12.11
N GLY A 149 8.23 -13.60 -11.43
CA GLY A 149 8.18 -12.14 -11.33
C GLY A 149 8.36 -11.46 -12.69
N GLU A 150 9.34 -11.91 -13.51
CA GLU A 150 9.53 -11.39 -14.87
C GLU A 150 8.28 -11.57 -15.74
N LEU A 151 7.70 -12.77 -15.74
CA LEU A 151 6.49 -13.09 -16.51
C LEU A 151 5.30 -12.26 -16.03
N PHE A 152 5.21 -12.02 -14.73
CA PHE A 152 4.09 -11.25 -14.17
C PHE A 152 4.22 -9.76 -14.48
N LEU A 153 5.43 -9.19 -14.48
CA LEU A 153 5.66 -7.81 -14.94
C LEU A 153 5.26 -7.65 -16.42
N GLU A 154 5.65 -8.58 -17.30
CA GLU A 154 5.22 -8.55 -18.71
C GLU A 154 3.70 -8.65 -18.85
N TYR A 155 3.04 -9.44 -18.01
CA TYR A 155 1.58 -9.59 -18.01
C TYR A 155 0.85 -8.33 -17.54
N LEU A 156 1.41 -7.57 -16.59
CA LEU A 156 0.82 -6.34 -16.08
C LEU A 156 0.89 -5.17 -17.07
N GLU A 157 1.71 -5.27 -18.14
CA GLU A 157 1.82 -4.24 -19.17
C GLU A 157 0.44 -3.90 -19.77
N GLY A 158 0.11 -2.60 -19.79
CA GLY A 158 -1.14 -2.08 -20.33
C GLY A 158 -2.41 -2.35 -19.52
N LYS A 159 -2.28 -2.92 -18.30
CA LYS A 159 -3.45 -3.19 -17.44
C LYS A 159 -3.84 -2.02 -16.52
N GLY A 160 -3.10 -0.92 -16.55
CA GLY A 160 -3.38 0.25 -15.70
C GLY A 160 -3.09 -0.03 -14.21
N VAL A 161 -2.11 -0.87 -13.91
CA VAL A 161 -1.74 -1.28 -12.55
C VAL A 161 -0.30 -0.86 -12.29
N ALA A 162 -0.03 -0.24 -11.15
CA ALA A 162 1.32 0.11 -10.72
C ALA A 162 2.04 -1.11 -10.11
N ILE A 163 3.38 -1.11 -10.22
CA ILE A 163 4.20 -2.08 -9.49
C ILE A 163 4.69 -1.46 -8.19
N ASP A 164 4.35 -2.09 -7.07
CA ASP A 164 4.70 -1.57 -5.75
C ASP A 164 6.02 -2.15 -5.26
N LEU A 165 6.92 -1.26 -4.84
CA LEU A 165 8.23 -1.60 -4.27
C LEU A 165 8.22 -1.66 -2.74
N SER A 166 7.09 -1.40 -2.10
CA SER A 166 6.95 -1.67 -0.66
C SER A 166 7.14 -3.16 -0.39
N HIS A 167 7.85 -3.50 0.69
CA HIS A 167 8.25 -4.87 1.05
C HIS A 167 9.26 -5.57 0.13
N THR A 168 9.71 -4.99 -0.96
CA THR A 168 10.76 -5.63 -1.78
C THR A 168 12.11 -5.59 -1.06
N SER A 169 12.97 -6.58 -1.35
CA SER A 169 14.41 -6.42 -1.13
C SER A 169 14.96 -5.32 -2.05
N ASP A 170 16.06 -4.70 -1.67
CA ASP A 170 16.73 -3.72 -2.54
C ASP A 170 17.12 -4.36 -3.89
N ALA A 171 17.55 -5.62 -3.87
CA ALA A 171 17.87 -6.37 -5.09
C ALA A 171 16.63 -6.54 -5.98
N LEU A 172 15.50 -6.97 -5.42
CA LEU A 172 14.26 -7.12 -6.18
C LEU A 172 13.81 -5.77 -6.78
N ALA A 173 13.83 -4.69 -5.97
CA ALA A 173 13.43 -3.37 -6.45
C ALA A 173 14.29 -2.90 -7.65
N HIS A 174 15.62 -3.02 -7.54
CA HIS A 174 16.52 -2.67 -8.65
C HIS A 174 16.32 -3.58 -9.87
N ASP A 175 16.11 -4.87 -9.66
CA ASP A 175 15.86 -5.81 -10.77
C ASP A 175 14.54 -5.52 -11.48
N ILE A 176 13.46 -5.15 -10.74
CA ILE A 176 12.19 -4.72 -11.34
C ILE A 176 12.42 -3.50 -12.25
N LEU A 177 13.10 -2.45 -11.75
CA LEU A 177 13.35 -1.23 -12.51
C LEU A 177 14.19 -1.52 -13.76
N ASN A 178 15.25 -2.31 -13.62
CA ASN A 178 16.10 -2.73 -14.72
C ASN A 178 15.34 -3.58 -15.76
N TYR A 179 14.42 -4.44 -15.30
CA TYR A 179 13.61 -5.28 -16.18
C TYR A 179 12.60 -4.46 -16.98
N ILE A 180 11.93 -3.50 -16.31
CA ILE A 180 11.04 -2.52 -16.96
C ILE A 180 11.79 -1.82 -18.10
N ASP A 181 12.97 -1.28 -17.82
CA ASP A 181 13.78 -0.56 -18.81
C ASP A 181 14.25 -1.48 -19.96
N LYS A 182 14.77 -2.66 -19.62
CA LYS A 182 15.25 -3.65 -20.59
C LYS A 182 14.18 -4.12 -21.56
N LYS A 183 12.94 -4.25 -21.08
CA LYS A 183 11.80 -4.74 -21.86
C LYS A 183 10.97 -3.61 -22.48
N GLY A 184 11.23 -2.35 -22.11
CA GLY A 184 10.45 -1.19 -22.55
C GLY A 184 9.01 -1.23 -22.05
N LEU A 185 8.79 -1.74 -20.82
CA LEU A 185 7.45 -1.78 -20.20
C LEU A 185 7.05 -0.37 -19.68
N HIS A 186 5.76 -0.08 -19.72
CA HIS A 186 5.20 1.19 -19.23
C HIS A 186 4.61 1.07 -17.83
N LEU A 187 5.18 0.17 -17.01
CA LEU A 187 4.79 0.02 -15.62
C LEU A 187 5.36 1.16 -14.77
N ILE A 188 4.51 1.77 -13.95
CA ILE A 188 4.91 2.84 -13.04
C ILE A 188 5.26 2.22 -11.69
N PRO A 189 6.51 2.36 -11.20
CA PRO A 189 6.86 1.92 -9.86
C PRO A 189 6.37 2.92 -8.83
N ILE A 190 5.80 2.40 -7.73
CA ILE A 190 5.42 3.17 -6.55
C ILE A 190 6.01 2.55 -5.30
N ALA A 191 5.92 3.24 -4.18
CA ALA A 191 6.07 2.68 -2.84
C ALA A 191 4.82 3.07 -2.05
N SER A 192 3.84 2.18 -2.02
CA SER A 192 2.51 2.48 -1.51
C SER A 192 2.50 2.89 -0.04
N HIS A 193 3.42 2.36 0.78
CA HIS A 193 3.50 2.60 2.22
C HIS A 193 4.94 2.40 2.74
N SER A 194 5.85 3.33 2.38
CA SER A 194 7.27 3.27 2.75
C SER A 194 7.84 4.63 3.14
N ASN A 195 8.73 4.63 4.12
CA ASN A 195 9.45 5.81 4.57
C ASN A 195 10.89 5.84 4.00
N PHE A 196 11.75 6.74 4.47
CA PHE A 196 13.11 6.92 3.94
C PHE A 196 14.17 6.36 4.88
N ARG A 197 15.06 5.52 4.34
CA ARG A 197 16.15 4.86 5.09
C ARG A 197 17.16 5.84 5.65
N SER A 198 17.38 6.96 4.98
CA SER A 198 18.28 8.03 5.47
C SER A 198 17.78 8.69 6.75
N ILE A 199 16.49 8.59 7.08
CA ILE A 199 15.91 9.10 8.32
C ILE A 199 15.85 8.00 9.38
N LYS A 200 15.37 6.82 9.00
CA LYS A 200 15.32 5.65 9.88
C LYS A 200 15.94 4.46 9.16
N ASP A 201 17.17 4.11 9.56
CA ASP A 201 17.97 3.07 8.89
C ASP A 201 17.48 1.66 9.21
N ILE A 202 16.51 1.21 8.42
CA ILE A 202 15.97 -0.16 8.43
C ILE A 202 15.71 -0.65 7.00
N PRO A 203 15.85 -1.96 6.72
CA PRO A 203 15.66 -2.51 5.37
C PRO A 203 14.29 -2.24 4.75
N ARG A 204 13.25 -2.08 5.60
CA ARG A 204 11.87 -1.81 5.15
C ARG A 204 11.70 -0.40 4.54
N ASN A 205 12.55 0.54 4.91
CA ASN A 205 12.54 1.91 4.40
C ASN A 205 13.34 2.02 3.10
N LEU A 206 12.90 2.93 2.22
CA LEU A 206 13.49 3.15 0.89
C LEU A 206 14.89 3.78 0.99
N PRO A 207 15.90 3.25 0.32
CA PRO A 207 17.13 3.96 0.06
C PRO A 207 16.87 5.12 -0.93
N ASN A 208 17.67 6.18 -0.84
CA ASN A 208 17.50 7.38 -1.68
C ASN A 208 17.49 7.07 -3.18
N THR A 209 18.29 6.11 -3.62
CA THR A 209 18.37 5.71 -5.04
C THR A 209 17.02 5.19 -5.55
N LEU A 210 16.32 4.36 -4.78
CA LEU A 210 15.01 3.85 -5.16
C LEU A 210 13.94 4.93 -5.07
N ALA A 211 13.96 5.77 -4.02
CA ALA A 211 13.04 6.90 -3.91
C ALA A 211 13.16 7.86 -5.10
N GLN A 212 14.39 8.20 -5.53
CA GLN A 212 14.64 9.05 -6.69
C GLN A 212 14.18 8.41 -8.01
N GLU A 213 14.35 7.10 -8.20
CA GLU A 213 13.84 6.39 -9.39
C GLU A 213 12.30 6.37 -9.43
N ILE A 214 11.61 6.18 -8.29
CA ILE A 214 10.15 6.29 -8.19
C ILE A 214 9.71 7.70 -8.61
N ILE A 215 10.30 8.75 -8.01
CA ILE A 215 9.97 10.16 -8.30
C ILE A 215 10.20 10.46 -9.79
N LYS A 216 11.36 10.11 -10.34
CA LYS A 216 11.73 10.34 -11.74
C LYS A 216 10.77 9.68 -12.73
N ARG A 217 10.21 8.51 -12.38
CA ARG A 217 9.27 7.76 -13.21
C ARG A 217 7.81 8.19 -13.01
N GLY A 218 7.55 9.25 -12.23
CA GLY A 218 6.21 9.76 -11.96
C GLY A 218 5.38 8.87 -11.02
N GLY A 219 6.04 8.05 -10.22
CA GLY A 219 5.39 7.22 -9.21
C GLY A 219 5.05 7.96 -7.93
N MET A 220 4.53 7.22 -6.95
CA MET A 220 4.09 7.73 -5.65
C MET A 220 4.90 7.07 -4.51
N ILE A 221 5.07 7.82 -3.41
CA ILE A 221 5.64 7.33 -2.17
C ILE A 221 4.67 7.66 -1.04
N GLY A 222 3.98 6.65 -0.51
CA GLY A 222 3.07 6.77 0.62
C GLY A 222 3.81 6.76 1.96
N ILE A 223 3.65 7.81 2.76
CA ILE A 223 4.23 7.90 4.10
C ILE A 223 3.54 6.89 5.02
N ASN A 224 4.33 5.96 5.55
CA ASN A 224 3.90 4.89 6.44
C ASN A 224 3.86 5.39 7.89
N PHE A 225 2.83 4.99 8.67
CA PHE A 225 2.60 5.45 10.04
C PHE A 225 3.05 4.45 11.11
N VAL A 226 3.45 3.25 10.71
CA VAL A 226 3.99 2.26 11.66
C VAL A 226 5.23 2.82 12.35
N ARG A 227 5.16 2.93 13.68
CA ARG A 227 6.17 3.56 14.55
C ARG A 227 7.58 3.02 14.31
N ARG A 228 7.70 1.72 14.08
CA ARG A 228 8.97 1.09 13.75
C ARG A 228 9.63 1.67 12.50
N PHE A 229 8.83 2.10 11.51
CA PHE A 229 9.32 2.58 10.22
C PHE A 229 9.46 4.10 10.18
N VAL A 230 8.57 4.81 10.88
CA VAL A 230 8.61 6.28 10.93
C VAL A 230 9.50 6.79 12.06
N GLY A 231 9.36 6.30 13.29
CA GLY A 231 10.06 6.79 14.48
C GLY A 231 9.14 6.98 15.68
N GLU A 232 9.65 7.61 16.74
CA GLU A 232 9.03 7.59 18.06
C GLU A 232 8.07 8.78 18.32
N GLY A 233 8.17 9.85 17.54
CA GLY A 233 7.40 11.06 17.76
C GLY A 233 6.98 11.81 16.50
N PRO A 234 6.13 12.84 16.63
CA PRO A 234 5.61 13.61 15.50
C PRO A 234 6.68 14.24 14.60
N GLN A 235 7.83 14.61 15.18
CA GLN A 235 8.94 15.18 14.42
C GLN A 235 9.48 14.21 13.36
N ASP A 236 9.48 12.91 13.64
CA ASP A 236 9.98 11.90 12.70
C ASP A 236 9.16 11.89 11.39
N PHE A 237 7.85 12.12 11.45
CA PHE A 237 7.04 12.31 10.24
C PHE A 237 7.49 13.51 9.41
N LEU A 238 7.74 14.63 10.08
CA LEU A 238 8.20 15.86 9.42
C LEU A 238 9.57 15.65 8.78
N ASP A 239 10.47 14.93 9.44
CA ASP A 239 11.80 14.64 8.92
C ASP A 239 11.74 13.75 7.68
N HIS A 240 10.88 12.72 7.65
CA HIS A 240 10.64 11.92 6.45
C HIS A 240 10.09 12.76 5.30
N ILE A 241 9.11 13.63 5.55
CA ILE A 241 8.51 14.48 4.53
C ILE A 241 9.53 15.51 4.02
N HIS A 242 10.27 16.17 4.90
CA HIS A 242 11.37 17.08 4.50
C HIS A 242 12.39 16.38 3.61
N HIS A 243 12.78 15.16 3.98
CA HIS A 243 13.72 14.38 3.19
C HIS A 243 13.16 14.04 1.80
N GLY A 244 11.92 13.58 1.73
CA GLY A 244 11.27 13.27 0.46
C GLY A 244 11.13 14.51 -0.45
N LEU A 245 10.79 15.67 0.12
CA LEU A 245 10.76 16.94 -0.60
C LEU A 245 12.17 17.33 -1.11
N ALA A 246 13.21 17.14 -0.30
CA ALA A 246 14.60 17.41 -0.69
C ALA A 246 15.08 16.50 -1.84
N LEU A 247 14.52 15.29 -1.98
CA LEU A 247 14.75 14.40 -3.12
C LEU A 247 13.95 14.78 -4.38
N GLY A 248 13.15 15.84 -4.33
CA GLY A 248 12.31 16.30 -5.45
C GLY A 248 10.90 15.70 -5.46
N GLY A 249 10.45 15.10 -4.35
CA GLY A 249 9.19 14.36 -4.24
C GLY A 249 7.94 15.20 -4.00
N GLU A 250 7.94 16.53 -4.25
CA GLU A 250 6.77 17.38 -4.01
C GLU A 250 5.51 16.87 -4.73
N ASP A 251 5.65 16.32 -5.94
CA ASP A 251 4.56 15.76 -6.75
C ASP A 251 4.41 14.23 -6.62
N ALA A 252 5.16 13.59 -5.70
CA ALA A 252 5.16 12.14 -5.50
C ALA A 252 4.76 11.70 -4.09
N LEU A 253 4.98 12.53 -3.05
CA LEU A 253 4.63 12.17 -1.68
C LEU A 253 3.12 12.10 -1.49
N CYS A 254 2.66 11.02 -0.86
CA CYS A 254 1.26 10.75 -0.54
C CYS A 254 1.15 10.19 0.88
N LEU A 255 -0.05 9.82 1.31
CA LEU A 255 -0.28 9.03 2.51
C LEU A 255 -0.42 7.55 2.14
N GLY A 256 0.18 6.68 2.93
CA GLY A 256 0.08 5.24 2.85
C GLY A 256 0.28 4.70 4.26
N SER A 257 -0.74 4.87 5.10
CA SER A 257 -0.61 4.78 6.56
C SER A 257 -0.25 3.40 7.08
N ASP A 258 -0.63 2.37 6.34
CA ASP A 258 -0.41 0.99 6.78
C ASP A 258 -1.16 0.67 8.10
N PHE A 259 -2.39 1.23 8.26
CA PHE A 259 -3.19 0.96 9.45
C PHE A 259 -3.73 -0.46 9.44
N TYR A 260 -3.45 -1.16 10.52
CA TYR A 260 -3.99 -2.48 10.85
C TYR A 260 -4.12 -2.62 12.37
N GLY A 261 -4.90 -3.60 12.82
CA GLY A 261 -5.02 -3.87 14.24
C GLY A 261 -5.86 -5.10 14.53
N GLY A 262 -5.79 -5.55 15.77
CA GLY A 262 -6.54 -6.72 16.23
C GLY A 262 -6.10 -8.06 15.62
N ILE A 263 -5.06 -8.08 14.79
CA ILE A 263 -4.51 -9.29 14.17
C ILE A 263 -3.21 -9.69 14.88
N ASP A 264 -3.00 -11.00 14.99
CA ASP A 264 -1.80 -11.55 15.60
C ASP A 264 -0.83 -12.02 14.51
N ILE A 265 0.09 -11.13 14.12
CA ILE A 265 1.15 -11.50 13.20
C ILE A 265 2.22 -12.26 13.99
N PRO A 266 2.57 -13.51 13.60
CA PRO A 266 3.55 -14.31 14.30
C PRO A 266 4.89 -13.57 14.49
N PHE A 267 5.46 -13.62 15.70
CA PHE A 267 6.74 -12.99 16.04
C PHE A 267 7.88 -13.40 15.10
N SER A 268 7.86 -14.64 14.60
CA SER A 268 8.82 -15.14 13.61
C SER A 268 8.80 -14.37 12.28
N LEU A 269 7.68 -13.74 11.95
CA LEU A 269 7.51 -12.93 10.72
C LEU A 269 7.77 -11.44 10.95
N LEU A 270 7.66 -10.98 12.21
CA LEU A 270 7.98 -9.62 12.65
C LEU A 270 8.81 -9.67 13.93
N PRO A 271 10.06 -10.16 13.89
CA PRO A 271 10.88 -10.38 15.10
C PRO A 271 11.22 -9.09 15.85
N GLU A 272 11.12 -7.95 15.19
CA GLU A 272 11.41 -6.64 15.78
C GLU A 272 10.14 -5.79 15.98
N ARG A 273 8.99 -6.44 16.22
CA ARG A 273 7.72 -5.76 16.51
C ARG A 273 7.90 -4.82 17.71
N SER A 274 7.72 -3.51 17.48
CA SER A 274 7.63 -2.53 18.57
C SER A 274 6.18 -2.34 18.98
N LEU A 275 5.92 -2.32 20.27
CA LEU A 275 4.60 -1.98 20.82
C LEU A 275 4.71 -0.64 21.58
N PRO A 276 3.74 0.26 21.43
CA PRO A 276 2.59 0.19 20.51
C PRO A 276 3.05 0.22 19.02
N VAL A 277 2.24 -0.34 18.12
CA VAL A 277 2.54 -0.42 16.69
C VAL A 277 2.61 0.97 16.05
N PHE A 278 1.74 1.86 16.48
CA PHE A 278 1.66 3.24 16.02
C PHE A 278 2.00 4.21 17.15
N GLN A 279 2.32 5.44 16.81
CA GLN A 279 2.41 6.52 17.78
C GLN A 279 1.01 6.82 18.34
N GLU A 280 0.89 7.11 19.64
CA GLU A 280 -0.41 7.25 20.35
C GLU A 280 -1.38 8.19 19.63
N ASP A 281 -0.91 9.37 19.26
CA ASP A 281 -1.73 10.40 18.60
C ASP A 281 -2.07 10.12 17.12
N TYR A 282 -1.42 9.12 16.52
CA TYR A 282 -1.49 8.75 15.10
C TYR A 282 -1.72 7.26 14.92
N SER A 283 -2.51 6.65 15.82
CA SER A 283 -2.66 5.19 15.90
C SER A 283 -3.78 4.62 15.03
N ASN A 284 -4.62 5.44 14.44
CA ASN A 284 -5.73 4.99 13.59
C ASN A 284 -6.15 6.08 12.60
N ALA A 285 -6.96 5.72 11.62
CA ALA A 285 -7.32 6.59 10.49
C ALA A 285 -8.07 7.89 10.89
N SER A 286 -8.65 7.98 12.09
CA SER A 286 -9.27 9.22 12.56
C SER A 286 -8.26 10.33 12.87
N CYS A 287 -6.97 10.02 12.91
CA CYS A 287 -5.90 10.98 13.21
C CYS A 287 -5.60 11.97 12.08
N TYR A 288 -6.06 11.74 10.85
CA TYR A 288 -5.66 12.56 9.70
C TYR A 288 -5.88 14.07 9.88
N PRO A 289 -7.01 14.58 10.42
CA PRO A 289 -7.14 16.00 10.66
C PRO A 289 -6.00 16.58 11.52
N ARG A 290 -5.65 15.89 12.62
CA ARG A 290 -4.54 16.26 13.49
C ARG A 290 -3.19 16.16 12.77
N PHE A 291 -2.98 15.12 11.98
CA PHE A 291 -1.76 14.96 11.18
C PHE A 291 -1.59 16.10 10.16
N LEU A 292 -2.68 16.49 9.48
CA LEU A 292 -2.64 17.61 8.55
C LEU A 292 -2.40 18.96 9.26
N GLU A 293 -2.86 19.14 10.49
CA GLU A 293 -2.51 20.30 11.32
C GLU A 293 -1.02 20.32 11.66
N LEU A 294 -0.44 19.17 12.00
CA LEU A 294 1.01 19.04 12.19
C LEU A 294 1.77 19.46 10.91
N LEU A 295 1.34 18.98 9.74
CA LEU A 295 1.98 19.37 8.48
C LEU A 295 1.86 20.86 8.20
N ARG A 296 0.69 21.49 8.44
CA ARG A 296 0.46 22.93 8.26
C ARG A 296 1.32 23.78 9.17
N SER A 297 1.76 23.26 10.32
CA SER A 297 2.65 24.00 11.22
C SER A 297 4.06 24.19 10.66
N VAL A 298 4.43 23.42 9.62
CA VAL A 298 5.80 23.42 9.06
C VAL A 298 5.81 23.67 7.54
N PHE A 299 4.84 23.13 6.81
CA PHE A 299 4.80 23.16 5.34
C PHE A 299 3.73 24.15 4.81
N PRO A 300 3.96 24.77 3.66
CA PRO A 300 2.92 25.56 2.97
C PRO A 300 1.67 24.73 2.67
N GLU A 301 0.49 25.34 2.72
CA GLU A 301 -0.80 24.64 2.48
C GLU A 301 -0.81 23.88 1.15
N ARG A 302 -0.19 24.42 0.10
CA ARG A 302 -0.06 23.72 -1.18
C ARG A 302 0.64 22.37 -1.07
N VAL A 303 1.70 22.26 -0.27
CA VAL A 303 2.44 21.01 -0.05
C VAL A 303 1.55 20.03 0.72
N VAL A 304 0.84 20.51 1.74
CA VAL A 304 -0.09 19.69 2.53
C VAL A 304 -1.21 19.14 1.65
N GLN A 305 -1.80 19.95 0.77
CA GLN A 305 -2.84 19.51 -0.17
C GLN A 305 -2.32 18.46 -1.15
N LYS A 306 -1.11 18.63 -1.68
CA LYS A 306 -0.47 17.64 -2.55
C LYS A 306 -0.30 16.29 -1.83
N ILE A 307 0.29 16.28 -0.65
CA ILE A 307 0.55 15.06 0.13
C ILE A 307 -0.75 14.36 0.54
N SER A 308 -1.73 15.13 0.99
CA SER A 308 -2.98 14.57 1.50
C SER A 308 -3.93 14.04 0.43
N TYR A 309 -3.87 14.62 -0.79
CA TYR A 309 -4.89 14.35 -1.79
C TYR A 309 -4.41 14.44 -3.24
N GLU A 310 -3.82 15.59 -3.68
CA GLU A 310 -3.70 15.89 -5.09
C GLU A 310 -2.76 14.94 -5.85
N ASN A 311 -1.63 14.56 -5.24
CA ASN A 311 -0.66 13.66 -5.85
C ASN A 311 -1.28 12.28 -6.11
N ALA A 312 -1.90 11.69 -5.10
CA ALA A 312 -2.57 10.40 -5.23
C ALA A 312 -3.74 10.49 -6.23
N TYR A 313 -4.57 11.53 -6.16
CA TYR A 313 -5.68 11.74 -7.09
C TYR A 313 -5.21 11.81 -8.54
N LYS A 314 -4.21 12.65 -8.81
CA LYS A 314 -3.65 12.81 -10.16
C LYS A 314 -3.08 11.50 -10.70
N HIS A 315 -2.31 10.78 -9.89
CA HIS A 315 -1.71 9.51 -10.31
C HIS A 315 -2.78 8.45 -10.60
N ILE A 316 -3.73 8.27 -9.69
CA ILE A 316 -4.79 7.25 -9.82
C ILE A 316 -5.64 7.53 -11.05
N THR A 317 -6.09 8.76 -11.25
CA THR A 317 -6.95 9.12 -12.38
C THR A 317 -6.23 9.11 -13.73
N ALA A 318 -4.92 9.32 -13.76
CA ALA A 318 -4.13 9.27 -15.00
C ALA A 318 -3.83 7.83 -15.46
N ASN A 319 -3.66 6.90 -14.51
CA ASN A 319 -3.17 5.56 -14.80
C ASN A 319 -4.24 4.48 -14.73
N ILE A 320 -5.30 4.71 -13.97
CA ILE A 320 -6.43 3.79 -13.84
C ILE A 320 -7.63 4.42 -14.55
N SER A 321 -7.85 4.02 -15.80
CA SER A 321 -9.05 4.44 -16.53
C SER A 321 -10.31 3.98 -15.80
N LEU A 322 -11.23 4.90 -15.54
CA LEU A 322 -12.57 4.60 -15.01
C LEU A 322 -13.37 3.75 -15.99
#